data_9a88272dc5d8b9afe6eb3f267b0b4349
#
_entry.id   9a88272dc5d8b9afe6eb3f267b0b4349
#
_cell.length_a   1.000
_cell.length_b   1.000
_cell.length_c   1.000
_cell.angle_alpha   90.00
_cell.angle_beta   90.00
_cell.angle_gamma   90.00
#
_symmetry.space_group_name_H-M   'P 1'
#
loop_
_entity.id
_entity.type
_entity.pdbx_description
1 polymer ?
#
loop_
_entity_poly.entity_id
_entity_poly.type
_entity_poly.pdbx_seq_one_letter_code
_entity_poly.pdbx_strand_id
1 'polypeptide(L)'
;MHQEALAVAASLQARGVVPGDHIALLGPTTRALVTAIQGIWLAGGCVIVLPIPLRFTSLEDFMKQTRLQLQHGEARMLLLDPSLAAYCRPEPGDPPVVMLNEIQPGPGKPTAKDYRDVPDDPHRLAVLQFTSGSTAEPKGVMLPHHVIGANLDGMIQAAKVTLEDILVSWLPLYHDMGLIGFLIVPMTVGCSLVLAAPQDFLSRPGDWMQWMSDYGGTITAGPNFSWVLATRALKRLGGEEKSLDLSRVRIALNGAEPIDPDAVDEFVATAAKFGFRPGAVFCAFGMAEVAIGGSFPEPMRGMACDVVDRTGLEIEGVARPVPSDLPTARRLPLLGRPIPGLEMRICNPVTGEVLKERRVGELEIRGTSVTSGYYRRPELNAALFRDGWLRTGDLAYFVPGPDGGPPELVICGRIKDMIIVSGRNIYPEDIERAVGALEGVRTGNVIAFGVEGYRRKESIVVVAEVRSGDPAELRRKIRRCVLGVCGVTPADIVMVRPGTLPKTSSGKLQRSLCKKQYLRKQLKPIEG
;
A
#
# COMPACT_ATOMS: atom_id res chain seq x y z
N MET A 1 -19.61 17.52 11.45
CA MET A 1 -19.54 16.54 10.35
C MET A 1 -20.78 15.68 10.22
N HIS A 2 -21.34 15.03 11.28
CA HIS A 2 -22.50 14.14 11.12
C HIS A 2 -23.72 14.84 10.49
N GLN A 3 -24.11 16.02 10.96
CA GLN A 3 -25.22 16.79 10.35
C GLN A 3 -24.96 17.18 8.90
N GLU A 4 -23.72 17.46 8.53
CA GLU A 4 -23.33 17.73 7.15
C GLU A 4 -23.43 16.46 6.29
N ALA A 5 -23.03 15.31 6.84
CA ALA A 5 -23.13 14.02 6.15
C ALA A 5 -24.60 13.62 5.90
N LEU A 6 -25.49 13.85 6.88
CA LEU A 6 -26.93 13.67 6.69
C LEU A 6 -27.49 14.58 5.58
N ALA A 7 -27.07 15.85 5.52
CA ALA A 7 -27.51 16.76 4.46
C ALA A 7 -26.98 16.32 3.08
N VAL A 8 -25.73 15.82 3.02
CA VAL A 8 -25.17 15.23 1.79
C VAL A 8 -25.96 13.99 1.39
N ALA A 9 -26.29 13.10 2.33
CA ALA A 9 -27.12 11.92 2.05
C ALA A 9 -28.50 12.31 1.50
N ALA A 10 -29.17 13.29 2.13
CA ALA A 10 -30.43 13.83 1.63
C ALA A 10 -30.29 14.41 0.21
N SER A 11 -29.18 15.10 -0.08
CA SER A 11 -28.88 15.65 -1.41
C SER A 11 -28.69 14.55 -2.46
N LEU A 12 -28.04 13.43 -2.09
CA LEU A 12 -27.88 12.25 -2.95
C LEU A 12 -29.23 11.54 -3.18
N GLN A 13 -30.02 11.35 -2.13
CA GLN A 13 -31.37 10.77 -2.21
C GLN A 13 -32.30 11.61 -3.10
N ALA A 14 -32.23 12.94 -2.99
CA ALA A 14 -32.98 13.85 -3.87
C ALA A 14 -32.58 13.73 -5.34
N ARG A 15 -31.37 13.29 -5.65
CA ARG A 15 -30.86 12.97 -6.99
C ARG A 15 -31.13 11.53 -7.41
N GLY A 16 -31.94 10.80 -6.65
CA GLY A 16 -32.37 9.43 -6.96
C GLY A 16 -31.35 8.35 -6.64
N VAL A 17 -30.36 8.63 -5.78
CA VAL A 17 -29.48 7.59 -5.25
C VAL A 17 -30.28 6.67 -4.34
N VAL A 18 -30.16 5.37 -4.57
CA VAL A 18 -30.83 4.32 -3.79
C VAL A 18 -29.79 3.36 -3.18
N PRO A 19 -30.18 2.61 -2.13
CA PRO A 19 -29.29 1.62 -1.51
C PRO A 19 -28.73 0.63 -2.52
N GLY A 20 -27.39 0.44 -2.48
CA GLY A 20 -26.65 -0.41 -3.40
C GLY A 20 -26.09 0.30 -4.64
N ASP A 21 -26.43 1.56 -4.89
CA ASP A 21 -25.80 2.35 -5.96
C ASP A 21 -24.32 2.58 -5.68
N HIS A 22 -23.50 2.48 -6.70
CA HIS A 22 -22.07 2.77 -6.61
C HIS A 22 -21.81 4.23 -6.96
N ILE A 23 -21.22 4.97 -6.04
CA ILE A 23 -20.92 6.40 -6.21
C ILE A 23 -19.41 6.61 -6.22
N ALA A 24 -18.90 7.12 -7.33
CA ALA A 24 -17.50 7.43 -7.48
C ALA A 24 -17.20 8.84 -6.98
N LEU A 25 -16.00 9.00 -6.38
CA LEU A 25 -15.49 10.25 -5.85
C LEU A 25 -14.12 10.54 -6.47
N LEU A 26 -13.94 11.73 -7.02
CA LEU A 26 -12.67 12.20 -7.55
C LEU A 26 -12.35 13.58 -7.00
N GLY A 27 -11.40 13.66 -6.08
CA GLY A 27 -11.00 14.90 -5.44
C GLY A 27 -9.86 14.71 -4.43
N PRO A 28 -9.20 15.82 -4.02
CA PRO A 28 -8.20 15.81 -2.97
C PRO A 28 -8.81 15.50 -1.60
N THR A 29 -7.98 15.11 -0.65
CA THR A 29 -8.39 14.88 0.75
C THR A 29 -8.82 16.21 1.37
N THR A 30 -10.13 16.45 1.41
CA THR A 30 -10.76 17.65 1.97
C THR A 30 -11.91 17.26 2.89
N ARG A 31 -12.36 18.20 3.72
CA ARG A 31 -13.57 18.01 4.53
C ARG A 31 -14.78 17.63 3.66
N ALA A 32 -14.94 18.26 2.51
CA ALA A 32 -16.04 17.98 1.58
C ALA A 32 -16.00 16.53 1.05
N LEU A 33 -14.81 16.02 0.71
CA LEU A 33 -14.63 14.63 0.27
C LEU A 33 -14.99 13.65 1.39
N VAL A 34 -14.48 13.88 2.61
CA VAL A 34 -14.76 13.03 3.77
C VAL A 34 -16.26 13.04 4.11
N THR A 35 -16.89 14.21 4.10
CA THR A 35 -18.33 14.33 4.35
C THR A 35 -19.14 13.62 3.26
N ALA A 36 -18.70 13.68 1.99
CA ALA A 36 -19.34 12.95 0.90
C ALA A 36 -19.24 11.43 1.05
N ILE A 37 -18.08 10.92 1.47
CA ILE A 37 -17.91 9.48 1.77
C ILE A 37 -18.94 9.04 2.82
N GLN A 38 -19.07 9.78 3.92
CA GLN A 38 -20.04 9.48 4.97
C GLN A 38 -21.47 9.59 4.46
N GLY A 39 -21.78 10.62 3.68
CA GLY A 39 -23.10 10.83 3.11
C GLY A 39 -23.52 9.73 2.13
N ILE A 40 -22.58 9.17 1.36
CA ILE A 40 -22.85 8.02 0.48
C ILE A 40 -23.25 6.80 1.31
N TRP A 41 -22.52 6.48 2.39
CA TRP A 41 -22.89 5.35 3.26
C TRP A 41 -24.26 5.55 3.92
N LEU A 42 -24.53 6.76 4.42
CA LEU A 42 -25.86 7.10 4.98
C LEU A 42 -26.98 6.96 3.94
N ALA A 43 -26.73 7.28 2.67
CA ALA A 43 -27.67 7.04 1.58
C ALA A 43 -27.77 5.57 1.15
N GLY A 44 -27.00 4.66 1.78
CA GLY A 44 -26.94 3.24 1.45
C GLY A 44 -26.07 2.92 0.22
N GLY A 45 -25.28 3.88 -0.27
CA GLY A 45 -24.44 3.71 -1.44
C GLY A 45 -23.09 3.05 -1.14
N CYS A 46 -22.49 2.49 -2.19
CA CYS A 46 -21.11 1.97 -2.18
C CYS A 46 -20.15 3.05 -2.65
N VAL A 47 -19.09 3.26 -1.89
CA VAL A 47 -18.05 4.27 -2.18
C VAL A 47 -16.99 3.72 -3.12
N ILE A 48 -16.66 4.47 -4.18
CA ILE A 48 -15.50 4.27 -5.05
C ILE A 48 -14.65 5.53 -4.99
N VAL A 49 -13.54 5.53 -4.22
CA VAL A 49 -12.62 6.67 -4.24
C VAL A 49 -11.60 6.48 -5.35
N LEU A 50 -11.58 7.41 -6.29
CA LEU A 50 -10.71 7.35 -7.47
C LEU A 50 -9.37 8.06 -7.20
N PRO A 51 -8.26 7.54 -7.74
CA PRO A 51 -6.96 8.20 -7.66
C PRO A 51 -6.99 9.57 -8.36
N ILE A 52 -6.32 10.55 -7.76
CA ILE A 52 -6.11 11.86 -8.39
C ILE A 52 -4.88 11.83 -9.32
N PRO A 53 -4.82 12.73 -10.33
CA PRO A 53 -3.69 12.74 -11.27
C PRO A 53 -2.38 13.07 -10.56
N LEU A 54 -1.36 12.26 -10.82
CA LEU A 54 0.01 12.54 -10.40
C LEU A 54 0.70 13.38 -11.48
N ARG A 55 1.66 14.23 -11.08
CA ARG A 55 2.43 15.11 -11.99
C ARG A 55 3.14 14.40 -13.15
N PHE A 56 3.30 13.08 -13.07
CA PHE A 56 4.07 12.26 -14.03
C PHE A 56 3.20 11.41 -14.97
N THR A 57 1.88 11.46 -14.83
CA THR A 57 0.96 10.71 -15.69
C THR A 57 0.39 11.66 -16.75
N SER A 58 0.31 11.21 -18.01
CA SER A 58 -0.38 12.01 -19.03
C SER A 58 -1.85 12.16 -18.65
N LEU A 59 -2.44 13.30 -18.97
CA LEU A 59 -3.87 13.53 -18.72
C LEU A 59 -4.75 12.50 -19.43
N GLU A 60 -4.34 12.08 -20.62
CA GLU A 60 -5.03 11.07 -21.42
C GLU A 60 -5.01 9.69 -20.73
N ASP A 61 -3.84 9.26 -20.24
CA ASP A 61 -3.72 7.99 -19.51
C ASP A 61 -4.51 8.02 -18.20
N PHE A 62 -4.46 9.14 -17.50
CA PHE A 62 -5.24 9.36 -16.29
C PHE A 62 -6.75 9.23 -16.56
N MET A 63 -7.28 9.93 -17.56
CA MET A 63 -8.69 9.87 -17.93
C MET A 63 -9.10 8.48 -18.40
N LYS A 64 -8.26 7.80 -19.16
CA LYS A 64 -8.50 6.42 -19.58
C LYS A 64 -8.61 5.47 -18.38
N GLN A 65 -7.71 5.56 -17.41
CA GLN A 65 -7.76 4.74 -16.19
C GLN A 65 -8.98 5.07 -15.33
N THR A 66 -9.31 6.35 -15.20
CA THR A 66 -10.51 6.80 -14.47
C THR A 66 -11.77 6.22 -15.09
N ARG A 67 -11.95 6.31 -16.42
CA ARG A 67 -13.09 5.70 -17.12
C ARG A 67 -13.18 4.20 -16.94
N LEU A 68 -12.06 3.49 -17.04
CA LEU A 68 -12.04 2.04 -16.81
C LEU A 68 -12.53 1.71 -15.39
N GLN A 69 -12.14 2.48 -14.38
CA GLN A 69 -12.61 2.26 -13.00
C GLN A 69 -14.11 2.58 -12.86
N LEU A 70 -14.59 3.67 -13.48
CA LEU A 70 -16.00 4.03 -13.48
C LEU A 70 -16.88 2.94 -14.14
N GLN A 71 -16.43 2.42 -15.30
CA GLN A 71 -17.12 1.37 -16.05
C GLN A 71 -17.08 0.03 -15.31
N HIS A 72 -15.91 -0.40 -14.83
CA HIS A 72 -15.77 -1.67 -14.10
C HIS A 72 -16.46 -1.64 -12.73
N GLY A 73 -16.59 -0.47 -12.13
CA GLY A 73 -17.32 -0.28 -10.88
C GLY A 73 -18.81 0.01 -11.09
N GLU A 74 -19.28 0.09 -12.34
CA GLU A 74 -20.67 0.48 -12.67
C GLU A 74 -21.13 1.71 -11.89
N ALA A 75 -20.26 2.73 -11.84
CA ALA A 75 -20.55 3.94 -11.11
C ALA A 75 -21.81 4.61 -11.66
N ARG A 76 -22.82 4.78 -10.81
CA ARG A 76 -24.07 5.49 -11.14
C ARG A 76 -23.84 6.99 -11.32
N MET A 77 -22.87 7.54 -10.59
CA MET A 77 -22.58 8.97 -10.54
C MET A 77 -21.10 9.17 -10.19
N LEU A 78 -20.51 10.22 -10.76
CA LEU A 78 -19.18 10.73 -10.37
C LEU A 78 -19.35 12.04 -9.60
N LEU A 79 -18.97 12.07 -8.34
CA LEU A 79 -18.82 13.28 -7.54
C LEU A 79 -17.42 13.84 -7.76
N LEU A 80 -17.34 14.99 -8.40
CA LEU A 80 -16.09 15.61 -8.84
C LEU A 80 -15.78 16.87 -8.03
N ASP A 81 -14.55 16.93 -7.48
CA ASP A 81 -14.09 18.17 -6.86
C ASP A 81 -13.93 19.29 -7.93
N PRO A 82 -14.43 20.50 -7.69
CA PRO A 82 -14.34 21.60 -8.65
C PRO A 82 -12.91 21.92 -9.13
N SER A 83 -11.90 21.69 -8.31
CA SER A 83 -10.49 21.91 -8.67
C SER A 83 -10.01 20.99 -9.81
N LEU A 84 -10.70 19.87 -10.03
CA LEU A 84 -10.39 18.89 -11.07
C LEU A 84 -11.31 18.98 -12.29
N ALA A 85 -12.28 19.89 -12.30
CA ALA A 85 -13.26 20.03 -13.39
C ALA A 85 -12.62 20.25 -14.76
N ALA A 86 -11.53 21.00 -14.83
CA ALA A 86 -10.81 21.27 -16.07
C ALA A 86 -10.16 20.02 -16.70
N TYR A 87 -9.93 18.97 -15.88
CA TYR A 87 -9.32 17.72 -16.30
C TYR A 87 -10.36 16.63 -16.65
N CYS A 88 -11.61 16.81 -16.28
CA CYS A 88 -12.68 15.86 -16.52
C CYS A 88 -13.47 16.27 -17.77
N ARG A 89 -13.39 15.46 -18.81
CA ARG A 89 -14.17 15.62 -20.05
C ARG A 89 -15.09 14.41 -20.21
N PRO A 90 -16.38 14.52 -19.85
CA PRO A 90 -17.32 13.43 -20.01
C PRO A 90 -17.45 13.01 -21.48
N GLU A 91 -17.56 11.71 -21.71
CA GLU A 91 -17.82 11.11 -23.03
C GLU A 91 -19.15 10.33 -23.00
N PRO A 92 -19.72 10.03 -24.17
CA PRO A 92 -20.92 9.18 -24.23
C PRO A 92 -20.70 7.84 -23.52
N GLY A 93 -21.58 7.53 -22.55
CA GLY A 93 -21.46 6.31 -21.72
C GLY A 93 -20.78 6.51 -20.37
N ASP A 94 -20.19 7.69 -20.11
CA ASP A 94 -19.74 8.03 -18.76
C ASP A 94 -20.94 8.29 -17.82
N PRO A 95 -20.81 8.01 -16.52
CA PRO A 95 -21.86 8.34 -15.55
C PRO A 95 -22.04 9.87 -15.44
N PRO A 96 -23.24 10.35 -15.02
CA PRO A 96 -23.45 11.76 -14.77
C PRO A 96 -22.43 12.30 -13.75
N VAL A 97 -21.87 13.47 -14.07
CA VAL A 97 -20.92 14.18 -13.21
C VAL A 97 -21.68 15.23 -12.41
N VAL A 98 -21.52 15.19 -11.09
CA VAL A 98 -22.06 16.18 -10.15
C VAL A 98 -20.89 16.79 -9.40
N MET A 99 -20.84 18.12 -9.32
CA MET A 99 -19.77 18.77 -8.57
C MET A 99 -19.94 18.54 -7.08
N LEU A 100 -18.83 18.22 -6.40
CA LEU A 100 -18.81 17.89 -4.98
C LEU A 100 -19.42 19.01 -4.12
N ASN A 101 -19.22 20.27 -4.50
CA ASN A 101 -19.83 21.43 -3.82
C ASN A 101 -21.34 21.54 -4.03
N GLU A 102 -21.92 20.92 -5.05
CA GLU A 102 -23.38 20.94 -5.27
C GLU A 102 -24.14 20.10 -4.24
N ILE A 103 -23.54 19.04 -3.74
CA ILE A 103 -24.15 18.16 -2.73
C ILE A 103 -23.83 18.59 -1.29
N GLN A 104 -22.90 19.52 -1.08
CA GLN A 104 -22.58 20.04 0.26
C GLN A 104 -23.71 20.94 0.79
N PRO A 105 -23.90 21.03 2.11
CA PRO A 105 -24.88 21.91 2.72
C PRO A 105 -24.77 23.36 2.22
N GLY A 106 -25.89 24.03 2.04
CA GLY A 106 -25.92 25.42 1.57
C GLY A 106 -27.35 25.94 1.38
N PRO A 107 -27.52 27.26 1.11
CA PRO A 107 -28.82 27.85 0.89
C PRO A 107 -29.60 27.16 -0.24
N GLY A 108 -30.88 26.84 0.01
CA GLY A 108 -31.76 26.20 -0.97
C GLY A 108 -31.45 24.73 -1.28
N LYS A 109 -30.57 24.10 -0.53
CA LYS A 109 -30.22 22.69 -0.67
C LYS A 109 -30.85 21.83 0.43
N PRO A 110 -30.96 20.50 0.21
CA PRO A 110 -31.39 19.57 1.25
C PRO A 110 -30.56 19.72 2.54
N THR A 111 -31.22 19.55 3.65
CA THR A 111 -30.66 19.62 5.00
C THR A 111 -30.67 18.24 5.65
N ALA A 112 -30.11 18.11 6.83
CA ALA A 112 -30.20 16.87 7.60
C ALA A 112 -31.63 16.43 7.93
N LYS A 113 -32.60 17.38 7.95
CA LYS A 113 -34.02 17.07 8.18
C LYS A 113 -34.70 16.40 7.00
N ASP A 114 -34.15 16.55 5.81
CA ASP A 114 -34.67 15.96 4.57
C ASP A 114 -34.12 14.55 4.32
N TYR A 115 -33.20 14.10 5.19
CA TYR A 115 -32.65 12.76 5.14
C TYR A 115 -33.72 11.70 5.44
N ARG A 116 -33.73 10.64 4.64
CA ARG A 116 -34.60 9.48 4.84
C ARG A 116 -33.75 8.29 5.27
N ASP A 117 -34.12 7.68 6.38
CA ASP A 117 -33.42 6.52 6.92
C ASP A 117 -33.34 5.38 5.88
N VAL A 118 -32.20 4.74 5.87
CA VAL A 118 -31.94 3.56 5.04
C VAL A 118 -31.81 2.35 5.97
N PRO A 119 -32.53 1.25 5.73
CA PRO A 119 -32.42 0.05 6.56
C PRO A 119 -30.99 -0.47 6.62
N ASP A 120 -30.57 -0.88 7.80
CA ASP A 120 -29.28 -1.52 8.02
C ASP A 120 -29.19 -2.83 7.24
N ASP A 121 -28.08 -3.00 6.53
CA ASP A 121 -27.76 -4.21 5.80
C ASP A 121 -26.24 -4.43 5.86
N PRO A 122 -25.75 -5.33 6.74
CA PRO A 122 -24.32 -5.60 6.89
C PRO A 122 -23.70 -6.22 5.64
N HIS A 123 -24.49 -6.80 4.75
CA HIS A 123 -24.02 -7.43 3.52
C HIS A 123 -23.95 -6.46 2.33
N ARG A 124 -24.51 -5.25 2.46
CA ARG A 124 -24.40 -4.22 1.43
C ARG A 124 -22.93 -3.82 1.24
N LEU A 125 -22.53 -3.63 -0.03
CA LEU A 125 -21.20 -3.12 -0.33
C LEU A 125 -21.05 -1.70 0.24
N ALA A 126 -20.04 -1.51 1.08
CA ALA A 126 -19.65 -0.21 1.62
C ALA A 126 -18.59 0.46 0.74
N VAL A 127 -17.63 -0.33 0.27
CA VAL A 127 -16.52 0.14 -0.56
C VAL A 127 -16.25 -0.84 -1.70
N LEU A 128 -16.04 -0.31 -2.88
CA LEU A 128 -15.43 -1.04 -3.99
C LEU A 128 -14.01 -0.49 -4.17
N GLN A 129 -13.04 -1.21 -3.58
CA GLN A 129 -11.64 -0.77 -3.53
C GLN A 129 -10.90 -1.19 -4.78
N PHE A 130 -10.57 -0.24 -5.66
CA PHE A 130 -9.73 -0.55 -6.81
C PHE A 130 -8.27 -0.69 -6.40
N THR A 131 -7.69 -1.85 -6.76
CA THR A 131 -6.25 -2.10 -6.56
C THR A 131 -5.49 -1.81 -7.84
N SER A 132 -4.30 -1.22 -7.69
CA SER A 132 -3.35 -0.99 -8.78
C SER A 132 -2.63 -2.29 -9.18
N GLY A 133 -3.37 -3.36 -9.42
CA GLY A 133 -2.80 -4.67 -9.77
C GLY A 133 -1.75 -4.59 -10.88
N SER A 134 -0.90 -5.62 -10.98
CA SER A 134 0.11 -5.76 -12.04
C SER A 134 -0.47 -5.95 -13.46
N THR A 135 -1.80 -6.08 -13.57
CA THR A 135 -2.55 -6.20 -14.82
C THR A 135 -3.01 -4.81 -15.26
N ALA A 136 -3.13 -4.61 -16.59
CA ALA A 136 -3.59 -3.35 -17.18
C ALA A 136 -5.04 -2.98 -16.80
N GLU A 137 -5.82 -3.96 -16.31
CA GLU A 137 -7.21 -3.78 -15.93
C GLU A 137 -7.37 -3.60 -14.42
N PRO A 138 -8.09 -2.56 -13.97
CA PRO A 138 -8.38 -2.35 -12.56
C PRO A 138 -9.30 -3.46 -12.01
N LYS A 139 -9.03 -3.88 -10.77
CA LYS A 139 -9.81 -4.88 -10.05
C LYS A 139 -10.46 -4.22 -8.84
N GLY A 140 -11.78 -4.22 -8.78
CA GLY A 140 -12.53 -3.71 -7.64
C GLY A 140 -12.73 -4.80 -6.60
N VAL A 141 -12.06 -4.71 -5.46
CA VAL A 141 -12.27 -5.60 -4.31
C VAL A 141 -13.60 -5.24 -3.65
N MET A 142 -14.47 -6.23 -3.46
CA MET A 142 -15.77 -6.06 -2.81
C MET A 142 -15.63 -6.05 -1.29
N LEU A 143 -15.97 -4.95 -0.65
CA LEU A 143 -15.90 -4.77 0.80
C LEU A 143 -17.28 -4.39 1.35
N PRO A 144 -18.12 -5.38 1.73
CA PRO A 144 -19.36 -5.13 2.46
C PRO A 144 -19.10 -4.57 3.86
N HIS A 145 -20.12 -3.95 4.47
CA HIS A 145 -20.01 -3.38 5.82
C HIS A 145 -19.52 -4.39 6.86
N HIS A 146 -20.00 -5.65 6.85
CA HIS A 146 -19.58 -6.66 7.82
C HIS A 146 -18.10 -7.06 7.66
N VAL A 147 -17.57 -7.09 6.43
CA VAL A 147 -16.14 -7.40 6.17
C VAL A 147 -15.26 -6.28 6.71
N ILE A 148 -15.63 -5.02 6.46
CA ILE A 148 -14.91 -3.87 7.00
C ILE A 148 -15.01 -3.88 8.53
N GLY A 149 -16.21 -4.03 9.10
CA GLY A 149 -16.43 -4.07 10.54
C GLY A 149 -15.58 -5.12 11.24
N ALA A 150 -15.55 -6.36 10.73
CA ALA A 150 -14.73 -7.43 11.29
C ALA A 150 -13.22 -7.10 11.24
N ASN A 151 -12.75 -6.44 10.18
CA ASN A 151 -11.35 -6.03 10.11
C ASN A 151 -11.02 -4.89 11.09
N LEU A 152 -11.94 -3.92 11.24
CA LEU A 152 -11.80 -2.84 12.21
C LEU A 152 -11.68 -3.38 13.63
N ASP A 153 -12.57 -4.29 14.03
CA ASP A 153 -12.54 -4.93 15.35
C ASP A 153 -11.19 -5.62 15.59
N GLY A 154 -10.73 -6.40 14.63
CA GLY A 154 -9.44 -7.08 14.70
C GLY A 154 -8.26 -6.12 14.81
N MET A 155 -8.23 -5.06 14.00
CA MET A 155 -7.16 -4.05 14.03
C MET A 155 -7.17 -3.23 15.33
N ILE A 156 -8.34 -2.76 15.76
CA ILE A 156 -8.49 -1.96 16.97
C ILE A 156 -8.01 -2.76 18.19
N GLN A 157 -8.40 -4.04 18.28
CA GLN A 157 -7.97 -4.93 19.34
C GLN A 157 -6.46 -5.18 19.29
N ALA A 158 -5.90 -5.55 18.12
CA ALA A 158 -4.49 -5.87 17.98
C ALA A 158 -3.57 -4.65 18.18
N ALA A 159 -3.95 -3.48 17.68
CA ALA A 159 -3.20 -2.24 17.84
C ALA A 159 -3.53 -1.49 19.15
N LYS A 160 -4.50 -1.99 19.94
CA LYS A 160 -4.95 -1.39 21.20
C LYS A 160 -5.30 0.08 21.01
N VAL A 161 -6.09 0.39 19.97
CA VAL A 161 -6.50 1.77 19.67
C VAL A 161 -7.57 2.22 20.66
N THR A 162 -7.44 3.43 21.22
CA THR A 162 -8.33 3.98 22.24
C THR A 162 -8.82 5.38 21.87
N LEU A 163 -9.77 5.91 22.64
CA LEU A 163 -10.28 7.29 22.52
C LEU A 163 -9.20 8.36 22.67
N GLU A 164 -8.12 8.06 23.41
CA GLU A 164 -7.03 9.00 23.70
C GLU A 164 -6.02 9.10 22.54
N ASP A 165 -6.13 8.22 21.55
CA ASP A 165 -5.24 8.26 20.40
C ASP A 165 -5.53 9.45 19.49
N ILE A 166 -4.47 9.95 18.87
CA ILE A 166 -4.52 10.98 17.85
C ILE A 166 -3.86 10.39 16.60
N LEU A 167 -4.69 10.09 15.61
CA LEU A 167 -4.19 9.59 14.33
C LEU A 167 -3.81 10.77 13.42
N VAL A 168 -2.62 10.71 12.83
CA VAL A 168 -2.17 11.73 11.87
C VAL A 168 -1.79 11.04 10.58
N SER A 169 -2.41 11.44 9.47
CA SER A 169 -2.23 10.75 8.19
C SER A 169 -2.23 11.72 7.00
N TRP A 170 -1.36 11.45 6.06
CA TRP A 170 -1.32 12.02 4.71
C TRP A 170 -1.69 10.98 3.65
N LEU A 171 -2.05 9.76 4.07
CA LEU A 171 -2.34 8.66 3.15
C LEU A 171 -3.56 8.97 2.29
N PRO A 172 -3.51 8.64 0.99
CA PRO A 172 -4.63 8.89 0.10
C PRO A 172 -5.85 8.05 0.46
N LEU A 173 -7.04 8.66 0.42
CA LEU A 173 -8.30 7.97 0.70
C LEU A 173 -8.75 7.03 -0.44
N TYR A 174 -8.10 7.07 -1.60
CA TYR A 174 -8.30 6.08 -2.67
C TYR A 174 -7.47 4.79 -2.44
N HIS A 175 -6.74 4.70 -1.33
CA HIS A 175 -5.99 3.52 -0.91
C HIS A 175 -6.59 2.98 0.40
N ASP A 176 -6.67 1.65 0.53
CA ASP A 176 -7.21 0.95 1.70
C ASP A 176 -6.61 1.43 3.02
N MET A 177 -5.28 1.60 3.10
CA MET A 177 -4.61 2.07 4.31
C MET A 177 -5.07 3.48 4.73
N GLY A 178 -5.31 4.39 3.78
CA GLY A 178 -5.85 5.72 4.07
C GLY A 178 -7.33 5.68 4.41
N LEU A 179 -8.14 4.98 3.62
CA LEU A 179 -9.59 4.93 3.80
C LEU A 179 -9.98 4.11 5.04
N ILE A 180 -9.57 2.83 5.09
CA ILE A 180 -9.98 1.94 6.17
C ILE A 180 -9.15 2.24 7.44
N GLY A 181 -7.82 2.26 7.31
CA GLY A 181 -6.92 2.40 8.46
C GLY A 181 -6.94 3.78 9.11
N PHE A 182 -7.07 4.85 8.33
CA PHE A 182 -6.91 6.23 8.84
C PHE A 182 -8.12 7.14 8.68
N LEU A 183 -9.22 6.67 8.09
CA LEU A 183 -10.49 7.38 8.16
C LEU A 183 -11.51 6.58 8.97
N ILE A 184 -11.72 5.29 8.64
CA ILE A 184 -12.80 4.52 9.27
C ILE A 184 -12.42 4.08 10.70
N VAL A 185 -11.17 3.64 10.96
CA VAL A 185 -10.74 3.28 12.33
C VAL A 185 -11.02 4.41 13.34
N PRO A 186 -10.53 5.65 13.15
CA PRO A 186 -10.82 6.72 14.12
C PRO A 186 -12.31 7.09 14.18
N MET A 187 -13.06 6.96 13.09
CA MET A 187 -14.52 7.14 13.11
C MET A 187 -15.21 6.09 14.00
N THR A 188 -14.75 4.83 13.93
CA THR A 188 -15.31 3.72 14.71
C THR A 188 -14.96 3.84 16.19
N VAL A 189 -13.71 4.18 16.51
CA VAL A 189 -13.24 4.36 17.88
C VAL A 189 -13.77 5.66 18.49
N GLY A 190 -13.96 6.72 17.70
CA GLY A 190 -14.30 8.06 18.17
C GLY A 190 -13.09 8.88 18.61
N CYS A 191 -11.88 8.47 18.25
CA CYS A 191 -10.65 9.21 18.59
C CYS A 191 -10.35 10.33 17.58
N SER A 192 -9.34 11.15 17.89
CA SER A 192 -8.98 12.31 17.07
C SER A 192 -8.27 11.89 15.76
N LEU A 193 -8.59 12.60 14.68
CA LEU A 193 -7.98 12.39 13.37
C LEU A 193 -7.52 13.72 12.75
N VAL A 194 -6.26 13.76 12.32
CA VAL A 194 -5.66 14.85 11.52
C VAL A 194 -5.34 14.29 10.13
N LEU A 195 -5.94 14.87 9.10
CA LEU A 195 -5.73 14.47 7.72
C LEU A 195 -5.04 15.59 6.93
N ALA A 196 -4.01 15.23 6.18
CA ALA A 196 -3.38 16.04 5.15
C ALA A 196 -3.58 15.39 3.78
N ALA A 197 -3.47 16.17 2.72
CA ALA A 197 -3.49 15.61 1.37
C ALA A 197 -2.13 14.97 1.03
N PRO A 198 -2.10 13.88 0.23
CA PRO A 198 -0.84 13.26 -0.20
C PRO A 198 0.14 14.25 -0.87
N GLN A 199 -0.38 15.25 -1.56
CA GLN A 199 0.41 16.29 -2.21
C GLN A 199 1.18 17.16 -1.22
N ASP A 200 0.62 17.43 -0.05
CA ASP A 200 1.27 18.22 1.00
C ASP A 200 2.50 17.48 1.52
N PHE A 201 2.36 16.18 1.82
CA PHE A 201 3.49 15.32 2.17
C PHE A 201 4.55 15.25 1.05
N LEU A 202 4.13 15.00 -0.19
CA LEU A 202 5.07 14.85 -1.32
C LEU A 202 5.83 16.14 -1.63
N SER A 203 5.23 17.30 -1.41
CA SER A 203 5.87 18.61 -1.59
C SER A 203 6.87 18.90 -0.47
N ARG A 204 6.54 18.57 0.76
CA ARG A 204 7.32 18.83 1.97
C ARG A 204 7.27 17.66 2.96
N PRO A 205 8.05 16.58 2.73
CA PRO A 205 7.98 15.38 3.56
C PRO A 205 8.26 15.61 5.06
N GLY A 206 8.95 16.68 5.41
CA GLY A 206 9.21 17.07 6.80
C GLY A 206 7.97 17.50 7.57
N ASP A 207 6.97 18.04 6.88
CA ASP A 207 5.72 18.48 7.49
C ASP A 207 4.98 17.33 8.18
N TRP A 208 5.15 16.09 7.71
CA TRP A 208 4.54 14.93 8.34
C TRP A 208 4.99 14.75 9.81
N MET A 209 6.28 14.86 10.07
CA MET A 209 6.81 14.78 11.44
C MET A 209 6.42 16.03 12.25
N GLN A 210 6.32 17.19 11.60
CA GLN A 210 5.84 18.41 12.25
C GLN A 210 4.37 18.27 12.66
N TRP A 211 3.49 17.74 11.81
CA TRP A 211 2.09 17.46 12.18
C TRP A 211 2.00 16.48 13.35
N MET A 212 2.84 15.43 13.37
CA MET A 212 2.90 14.51 14.53
C MET A 212 3.22 15.26 15.83
N SER A 213 4.17 16.19 15.79
CA SER A 213 4.56 17.00 16.93
C SER A 213 3.46 18.01 17.32
N ASP A 214 2.96 18.80 16.36
CA ASP A 214 2.02 19.90 16.62
C ASP A 214 0.69 19.43 17.18
N TYR A 215 0.21 18.28 16.71
CA TYR A 215 -1.05 17.69 17.16
C TYR A 215 -0.87 16.63 18.25
N GLY A 216 0.36 16.35 18.67
CA GLY A 216 0.63 15.30 19.66
C GLY A 216 0.23 13.92 19.17
N GLY A 217 0.45 13.63 17.88
CA GLY A 217 0.06 12.39 17.22
C GLY A 217 0.64 11.15 17.89
N THR A 218 -0.20 10.14 18.07
CA THR A 218 0.18 8.87 18.71
C THR A 218 0.33 7.73 17.70
N ILE A 219 -0.42 7.79 16.60
CA ILE A 219 -0.47 6.76 15.57
C ILE A 219 -0.32 7.41 14.20
N THR A 220 0.59 6.86 13.39
CA THR A 220 0.74 7.24 11.98
C THR A 220 1.20 6.05 11.15
N ALA A 221 1.04 6.15 9.83
CA ALA A 221 1.48 5.10 8.92
C ALA A 221 2.04 5.66 7.62
N GLY A 222 2.87 4.86 6.99
CA GLY A 222 3.33 5.11 5.64
C GLY A 222 4.06 3.91 5.04
N PRO A 223 4.12 3.82 3.72
CA PRO A 223 4.96 2.85 3.04
C PRO A 223 6.45 3.16 3.26
N ASN A 224 7.30 2.17 3.03
CA ASN A 224 8.73 2.26 3.33
C ASN A 224 9.42 3.50 2.74
N PHE A 225 9.07 3.87 1.49
CA PHE A 225 9.64 5.07 0.86
C PHE A 225 9.38 6.36 1.64
N SER A 226 8.25 6.45 2.32
CA SER A 226 7.87 7.66 3.07
C SER A 226 8.74 7.85 4.32
N TRP A 227 9.11 6.77 4.96
CA TRP A 227 10.04 6.79 6.10
C TRP A 227 11.45 7.23 5.66
N VAL A 228 11.90 6.79 4.47
CA VAL A 228 13.15 7.29 3.86
C VAL A 228 13.10 8.80 3.60
N LEU A 229 11.96 9.33 3.12
CA LEU A 229 11.79 10.76 2.88
C LEU A 229 11.74 11.56 4.20
N ALA A 230 11.03 11.04 5.21
CA ALA A 230 11.00 11.63 6.55
C ALA A 230 12.40 11.68 7.18
N THR A 231 13.18 10.58 7.09
CA THR A 231 14.57 10.54 7.57
C THR A 231 15.43 11.64 6.95
N ARG A 232 15.34 11.81 5.63
CA ARG A 232 16.09 12.86 4.92
C ARG A 232 15.67 14.26 5.36
N ALA A 233 14.39 14.46 5.61
CA ALA A 233 13.88 15.75 6.10
C ALA A 233 14.38 16.03 7.53
N LEU A 234 14.28 15.06 8.44
CA LEU A 234 14.77 15.19 9.82
C LEU A 234 16.28 15.44 9.90
N LYS A 235 17.09 14.81 9.03
CA LYS A 235 18.54 15.08 8.95
C LYS A 235 18.87 16.52 8.59
N ARG A 236 18.03 17.18 7.78
CA ARG A 236 18.21 18.58 7.38
C ARG A 236 17.91 19.57 8.51
N LEU A 237 17.06 19.19 9.46
CA LEU A 237 16.76 20.03 10.63
C LEU A 237 17.92 20.15 11.62
N GLY A 238 18.97 19.34 11.47
CA GLY A 238 20.23 19.49 12.22
C GLY A 238 20.16 19.21 13.73
N GLY A 239 19.00 18.98 14.30
CA GLY A 239 18.80 18.75 15.74
C GLY A 239 18.77 20.03 16.59
N GLU A 240 18.81 21.21 15.98
CA GLU A 240 18.75 22.50 16.68
C GLU A 240 17.32 23.04 16.87
N GLU A 241 16.34 22.53 16.12
CA GLU A 241 14.94 22.90 16.31
C GLU A 241 14.34 22.19 17.54
N LYS A 242 14.37 22.89 18.66
CA LYS A 242 13.75 22.47 19.94
C LYS A 242 12.20 22.34 19.87
N SER A 243 11.60 22.52 18.72
CA SER A 243 10.15 22.53 18.54
C SER A 243 9.53 21.19 18.13
N LEU A 244 10.32 20.20 17.67
CA LEU A 244 9.80 18.91 17.22
C LEU A 244 9.85 17.89 18.37
N ASP A 245 8.69 17.35 18.74
CA ASP A 245 8.53 16.30 19.76
C ASP A 245 7.76 15.10 19.24
N LEU A 246 8.43 13.95 19.12
CA LEU A 246 7.87 12.68 18.68
C LEU A 246 7.70 11.67 19.81
N SER A 247 7.84 12.11 21.07
CA SER A 247 7.80 11.22 22.25
C SER A 247 6.45 10.54 22.47
N ARG A 248 5.35 11.14 21.96
CA ARG A 248 4.00 10.59 22.06
C ARG A 248 3.69 9.50 21.04
N VAL A 249 4.53 9.34 20.01
CA VAL A 249 4.31 8.31 18.98
C VAL A 249 4.43 6.92 19.61
N ARG A 250 3.37 6.11 19.49
CA ARG A 250 3.34 4.73 19.95
C ARG A 250 3.18 3.70 18.83
N ILE A 251 2.65 4.12 17.67
CA ILE A 251 2.58 3.31 16.45
C ILE A 251 3.05 4.15 15.26
N ALA A 252 4.19 3.79 14.71
CA ALA A 252 4.73 4.25 13.45
C ALA A 252 4.69 3.06 12.47
N LEU A 253 3.53 2.87 11.81
CA LEU A 253 3.27 1.71 10.99
C LEU A 253 4.02 1.82 9.65
N ASN A 254 4.83 0.82 9.36
CA ASN A 254 5.47 0.61 8.05
C ASN A 254 4.89 -0.65 7.40
N GLY A 255 4.33 -0.51 6.20
CA GLY A 255 3.70 -1.62 5.48
C GLY A 255 3.33 -1.26 4.04
N ALA A 256 2.50 -2.08 3.45
CA ALA A 256 1.99 -1.93 2.08
C ALA A 256 3.02 -2.12 0.94
N GLU A 257 4.32 -2.17 1.23
CA GLU A 257 5.40 -2.52 0.32
C GLU A 257 6.52 -3.23 1.09
N PRO A 258 7.51 -3.85 0.43
CA PRO A 258 8.64 -4.48 1.11
C PRO A 258 9.34 -3.50 2.05
N ILE A 259 9.46 -3.90 3.31
CA ILE A 259 10.10 -3.10 4.36
C ILE A 259 11.61 -3.32 4.29
N ASP A 260 12.37 -2.24 4.23
CA ASP A 260 13.81 -2.25 4.31
C ASP A 260 14.27 -2.02 5.76
N PRO A 261 14.81 -3.04 6.46
CA PRO A 261 15.22 -2.89 7.85
C PRO A 261 16.30 -1.81 8.06
N ASP A 262 17.20 -1.62 7.10
CA ASP A 262 18.26 -0.64 7.22
C ASP A 262 17.72 0.79 7.14
N ALA A 263 16.71 1.01 6.29
CA ALA A 263 16.00 2.30 6.22
C ALA A 263 15.19 2.59 7.49
N VAL A 264 14.61 1.56 8.11
CA VAL A 264 13.90 1.69 9.41
C VAL A 264 14.89 2.03 10.53
N ASP A 265 16.03 1.33 10.61
CA ASP A 265 17.07 1.60 11.60
C ASP A 265 17.61 3.03 11.47
N GLU A 266 17.81 3.50 10.23
CA GLU A 266 18.25 4.87 9.95
C GLU A 266 17.22 5.91 10.40
N PHE A 267 15.92 5.65 10.15
CA PHE A 267 14.83 6.51 10.65
C PHE A 267 14.84 6.58 12.16
N VAL A 268 14.86 5.43 12.84
CA VAL A 268 14.88 5.34 14.32
C VAL A 268 16.06 6.13 14.91
N ALA A 269 17.27 5.90 14.39
CA ALA A 269 18.47 6.61 14.87
C ALA A 269 18.39 8.13 14.66
N THR A 270 17.76 8.56 13.56
CA THR A 270 17.59 9.98 13.24
C THR A 270 16.49 10.62 14.10
N ALA A 271 15.34 9.96 14.23
CA ALA A 271 14.17 10.45 14.94
C ALA A 271 14.33 10.40 16.48
N ALA A 272 15.24 9.57 17.01
CA ALA A 272 15.54 9.50 18.44
C ALA A 272 15.94 10.86 19.03
N LYS A 273 16.58 11.73 18.26
CA LYS A 273 16.96 13.10 18.65
C LYS A 273 15.75 13.97 18.99
N PHE A 274 14.58 13.60 18.49
CA PHE A 274 13.30 14.26 18.68
C PHE A 274 12.35 13.47 19.60
N GLY A 275 12.89 12.59 20.45
CA GLY A 275 12.11 11.82 21.42
C GLY A 275 11.43 10.57 20.88
N PHE A 276 11.62 10.22 19.58
CA PHE A 276 11.02 9.01 19.01
C PHE A 276 11.57 7.75 19.69
N ARG A 277 10.67 6.86 20.12
CA ARG A 277 11.04 5.60 20.78
C ARG A 277 11.14 4.46 19.77
N PRO A 278 12.23 3.67 19.74
CA PRO A 278 12.38 2.54 18.82
C PRO A 278 11.21 1.55 18.89
N GLY A 279 10.63 1.37 20.08
CA GLY A 279 9.46 0.52 20.28
C GLY A 279 8.23 0.94 19.48
N ALA A 280 8.12 2.19 19.07
CA ALA A 280 6.97 2.68 18.30
C ALA A 280 6.95 2.18 16.84
N VAL A 281 8.05 1.64 16.32
CA VAL A 281 8.07 1.04 14.97
C VAL A 281 7.14 -0.16 14.92
N PHE A 282 6.26 -0.19 13.91
CA PHE A 282 5.20 -1.18 13.78
C PHE A 282 5.18 -1.74 12.35
N CYS A 283 5.93 -2.82 12.11
CA CYS A 283 6.02 -3.48 10.82
C CYS A 283 4.80 -4.40 10.64
N ALA A 284 3.94 -4.10 9.67
CA ALA A 284 2.66 -4.78 9.50
C ALA A 284 2.46 -5.29 8.06
N PHE A 285 1.65 -6.34 7.93
CA PHE A 285 1.15 -6.84 6.66
C PHE A 285 -0.34 -6.58 6.53
N GLY A 286 -0.75 -6.23 5.30
CA GLY A 286 -2.14 -6.08 4.95
C GLY A 286 -2.36 -5.96 3.44
N MET A 287 -3.61 -6.17 3.02
CA MET A 287 -4.04 -6.10 1.63
C MET A 287 -5.53 -5.79 1.54
N ALA A 288 -5.96 -5.23 0.41
CA ALA A 288 -7.34 -4.82 0.20
C ALA A 288 -8.33 -6.00 0.29
N GLU A 289 -7.90 -7.21 -0.08
CA GLU A 289 -8.73 -8.40 -0.07
C GLU A 289 -9.10 -8.89 1.35
N VAL A 290 -8.48 -8.33 2.39
CA VAL A 290 -8.89 -8.52 3.80
C VAL A 290 -9.34 -7.19 4.43
N ALA A 291 -9.86 -6.28 3.65
CA ALA A 291 -10.13 -4.87 3.92
C ALA A 291 -8.84 -4.05 4.05
N ILE A 292 -7.94 -4.34 4.98
CA ILE A 292 -6.57 -3.82 5.07
C ILE A 292 -5.69 -4.63 6.02
N GLY A 293 -6.06 -4.75 7.29
CA GLY A 293 -5.22 -5.37 8.33
C GLY A 293 -5.14 -6.88 8.17
N GLY A 294 -3.95 -7.44 8.05
CA GLY A 294 -3.70 -8.88 7.99
C GLY A 294 -2.98 -9.40 9.22
N SER A 295 -1.75 -8.95 9.46
CA SER A 295 -1.00 -9.31 10.66
C SER A 295 -0.30 -8.11 11.28
N PHE A 296 -0.30 -8.06 12.61
CA PHE A 296 0.24 -6.98 13.41
C PHE A 296 1.17 -7.50 14.50
N PRO A 297 2.29 -6.79 14.77
CA PRO A 297 3.11 -7.04 15.95
C PRO A 297 2.44 -6.50 17.21
N GLU A 298 2.95 -6.86 18.38
CA GLU A 298 2.56 -6.19 19.63
C GLU A 298 2.99 -4.71 19.60
N PRO A 299 2.08 -3.77 19.97
CA PRO A 299 2.43 -2.36 20.09
C PRO A 299 3.62 -2.14 21.03
N MET A 300 4.48 -1.20 20.69
CA MET A 300 5.69 -0.85 21.43
C MET A 300 6.78 -1.94 21.50
N ARG A 301 6.67 -3.00 20.70
CA ARG A 301 7.74 -3.99 20.56
C ARG A 301 8.92 -3.45 19.72
N GLY A 302 8.64 -2.60 18.75
CA GLY A 302 9.60 -2.17 17.75
C GLY A 302 9.79 -3.17 16.61
N MET A 303 10.72 -2.87 15.72
CA MET A 303 11.07 -3.79 14.62
C MET A 303 11.90 -4.96 15.15
N ALA A 304 11.42 -6.16 14.90
CA ALA A 304 12.19 -7.39 15.04
C ALA A 304 12.41 -8.00 13.66
N CYS A 305 13.55 -8.65 13.43
CA CYS A 305 13.88 -9.29 12.17
C CYS A 305 14.27 -10.74 12.38
N ASP A 306 13.87 -11.61 11.46
CA ASP A 306 14.47 -12.91 11.27
C ASP A 306 15.69 -12.74 10.36
N VAL A 307 16.82 -13.32 10.74
CA VAL A 307 18.08 -13.28 9.97
C VAL A 307 18.33 -14.67 9.41
N VAL A 308 18.25 -14.79 8.09
CA VAL A 308 18.26 -16.11 7.44
C VAL A 308 19.29 -16.18 6.31
N ASP A 309 19.72 -17.41 6.01
CA ASP A 309 20.58 -17.68 4.86
C ASP A 309 19.84 -17.46 3.54
N ARG A 310 20.29 -16.53 2.72
CA ARG A 310 19.75 -16.26 1.40
C ARG A 310 19.79 -17.49 0.50
N THR A 311 20.86 -18.27 0.55
CA THR A 311 21.04 -19.47 -0.28
C THR A 311 19.98 -20.53 0.06
N GLY A 312 19.69 -20.72 1.35
CA GLY A 312 18.61 -21.61 1.80
C GLY A 312 17.23 -21.18 1.30
N LEU A 313 16.95 -19.87 1.34
CA LEU A 313 15.69 -19.32 0.79
C LEU A 313 15.58 -19.54 -0.72
N GLU A 314 16.64 -19.24 -1.48
CA GLU A 314 16.61 -19.22 -2.95
C GLU A 314 16.61 -20.65 -3.55
N ILE A 315 17.30 -21.59 -2.96
CA ILE A 315 17.50 -22.94 -3.53
C ILE A 315 16.56 -23.96 -2.90
N GLU A 316 16.41 -23.92 -1.58
CA GLU A 316 15.69 -24.97 -0.86
C GLU A 316 14.31 -24.54 -0.37
N GLY A 317 14.00 -23.23 -0.45
CA GLY A 317 12.79 -22.68 0.11
C GLY A 317 12.72 -22.83 1.64
N VAL A 318 13.88 -22.72 2.32
CA VAL A 318 13.99 -22.86 3.77
C VAL A 318 14.61 -21.64 4.40
N ALA A 319 13.95 -21.02 5.36
CA ALA A 319 14.44 -19.91 6.15
C ALA A 319 15.33 -20.42 7.29
N ARG A 320 16.60 -20.70 7.00
CA ARG A 320 17.58 -21.14 8.01
C ARG A 320 18.13 -19.94 8.76
N PRO A 321 18.01 -19.87 10.09
CA PRO A 321 18.63 -18.81 10.87
C PRO A 321 20.16 -18.83 10.72
N VAL A 322 20.74 -17.65 10.58
CA VAL A 322 22.20 -17.47 10.52
C VAL A 322 22.63 -16.21 11.28
N PRO A 323 23.88 -16.11 11.72
CA PRO A 323 24.43 -14.87 12.25
C PRO A 323 24.34 -13.72 11.25
N SER A 324 24.11 -12.50 11.74
CA SER A 324 23.89 -11.32 10.90
C SER A 324 25.14 -10.80 10.16
N ASP A 325 26.31 -11.24 10.57
CA ASP A 325 27.62 -10.89 9.99
C ASP A 325 28.00 -11.75 8.77
N LEU A 326 27.22 -12.79 8.48
CA LEU A 326 27.49 -13.62 7.29
C LEU A 326 27.15 -12.86 6.00
N PRO A 327 27.97 -12.99 4.93
CA PRO A 327 27.70 -12.33 3.64
C PRO A 327 26.38 -12.77 2.97
N THR A 328 25.90 -13.96 3.32
CA THR A 328 24.63 -14.51 2.82
C THR A 328 23.42 -14.17 3.71
N ALA A 329 23.65 -13.49 4.83
CA ALA A 329 22.58 -13.12 5.74
C ALA A 329 21.58 -12.16 5.07
N ARG A 330 20.30 -12.47 5.22
CA ARG A 330 19.17 -11.64 4.81
C ARG A 330 18.30 -11.31 6.02
N ARG A 331 18.14 -10.02 6.30
CA ARG A 331 17.26 -9.52 7.38
C ARG A 331 15.85 -9.36 6.82
N LEU A 332 14.88 -10.00 7.45
CA LEU A 332 13.47 -9.91 7.08
C LEU A 332 12.64 -9.52 8.31
N PRO A 333 11.83 -8.44 8.23
CA PRO A 333 11.02 -8.02 9.37
C PRO A 333 9.96 -9.05 9.74
N LEU A 334 9.77 -9.26 11.04
CA LEU A 334 8.64 -9.98 11.60
C LEU A 334 7.41 -9.07 11.55
N LEU A 335 6.35 -9.53 10.89
CA LEU A 335 5.14 -8.76 10.67
C LEU A 335 4.03 -9.08 11.70
N GLY A 336 4.42 -9.74 12.79
CA GLY A 336 3.51 -10.12 13.86
C GLY A 336 2.62 -11.29 13.52
N ARG A 337 1.45 -11.32 14.15
CA ARG A 337 0.48 -12.42 14.12
C ARG A 337 -0.76 -12.00 13.36
N PRO A 338 -1.55 -12.95 12.82
CA PRO A 338 -2.86 -12.63 12.27
C PRO A 338 -3.68 -11.81 13.28
N ILE A 339 -4.33 -10.76 12.80
CA ILE A 339 -5.26 -10.01 13.68
C ILE A 339 -6.45 -10.89 14.06
N PRO A 340 -7.14 -10.61 15.19
CA PRO A 340 -8.35 -11.34 15.56
C PRO A 340 -9.36 -11.41 14.42
N GLY A 341 -9.93 -12.60 14.21
CA GLY A 341 -10.87 -12.88 13.11
C GLY A 341 -10.23 -13.39 11.82
N LEU A 342 -8.90 -13.41 11.73
CA LEU A 342 -8.16 -13.99 10.61
C LEU A 342 -7.33 -15.22 11.02
N GLU A 343 -7.30 -16.19 10.13
CA GLU A 343 -6.39 -17.32 10.16
C GLU A 343 -5.45 -17.27 8.96
N MET A 344 -4.21 -17.66 9.16
CA MET A 344 -3.20 -17.70 8.11
C MET A 344 -2.49 -19.04 8.07
N ARG A 345 -2.14 -19.51 6.87
CA ARG A 345 -1.33 -20.71 6.66
C ARG A 345 -0.36 -20.49 5.50
N ILE A 346 0.71 -21.28 5.49
CA ILE A 346 1.66 -21.29 4.38
C ILE A 346 1.47 -22.61 3.63
N CYS A 347 1.29 -22.51 2.31
CA CYS A 347 1.05 -23.67 1.47
C CYS A 347 2.05 -23.76 0.32
N ASN A 348 2.33 -24.98 -0.13
CA ASN A 348 2.99 -25.16 -1.41
C ASN A 348 2.11 -24.55 -2.51
N PRO A 349 2.61 -23.59 -3.32
CA PRO A 349 1.78 -22.88 -4.29
C PRO A 349 1.21 -23.78 -5.39
N VAL A 350 1.85 -24.94 -5.65
CA VAL A 350 1.45 -25.90 -6.69
C VAL A 350 0.53 -26.97 -6.11
N THR A 351 0.96 -27.67 -5.04
CA THR A 351 0.22 -28.83 -4.50
C THR A 351 -0.88 -28.43 -3.51
N GLY A 352 -0.79 -27.24 -2.89
CA GLY A 352 -1.70 -26.80 -1.83
C GLY A 352 -1.41 -27.42 -0.46
N GLU A 353 -0.37 -28.26 -0.34
CA GLU A 353 0.03 -28.85 0.94
C GLU A 353 0.45 -27.77 1.94
N VAL A 354 -0.05 -27.87 3.18
CA VAL A 354 0.34 -26.95 4.27
C VAL A 354 1.78 -27.23 4.69
N LEU A 355 2.58 -26.19 4.71
CA LEU A 355 4.01 -26.28 5.04
C LEU A 355 4.25 -26.00 6.52
N LYS A 356 5.32 -26.63 7.05
CA LYS A 356 5.80 -26.37 8.41
C LYS A 356 6.48 -25.00 8.52
N GLU A 357 6.66 -24.54 9.74
CA GLU A 357 7.45 -23.34 10.05
C GLU A 357 8.79 -23.33 9.32
N ARG A 358 9.26 -22.15 8.97
CA ARG A 358 10.50 -21.88 8.22
C ARG A 358 10.56 -22.47 6.80
N ARG A 359 9.45 -23.02 6.29
CA ARG A 359 9.32 -23.40 4.88
C ARG A 359 8.59 -22.31 4.12
N VAL A 360 9.21 -21.84 3.03
CA VAL A 360 8.65 -20.79 2.17
C VAL A 360 7.57 -21.37 1.27
N GLY A 361 6.42 -20.73 1.26
CA GLY A 361 5.29 -21.06 0.41
C GLY A 361 4.36 -19.88 0.20
N GLU A 362 3.23 -20.11 -0.43
CA GLU A 362 2.19 -19.10 -0.62
C GLU A 362 1.45 -18.86 0.70
N LEU A 363 1.33 -17.60 1.08
CA LEU A 363 0.45 -17.20 2.18
C LEU A 363 -1.01 -17.34 1.75
N GLU A 364 -1.79 -18.08 2.52
CA GLU A 364 -3.24 -18.18 2.38
C GLU A 364 -3.93 -17.68 3.63
N ILE A 365 -5.06 -16.98 3.46
CA ILE A 365 -5.79 -16.31 4.54
C ILE A 365 -7.26 -16.75 4.53
N ARG A 366 -7.83 -16.95 5.72
CA ARG A 366 -9.25 -17.22 5.92
C ARG A 366 -9.75 -16.41 7.11
N GLY A 367 -11.01 -15.98 7.08
CA GLY A 367 -11.65 -15.33 8.23
C GLY A 367 -12.78 -14.41 7.86
N THR A 368 -13.28 -13.72 8.87
CA THR A 368 -14.50 -12.90 8.80
C THR A 368 -14.32 -11.60 8.01
N SER A 369 -13.08 -11.12 7.84
CA SER A 369 -12.80 -9.90 7.07
C SER A 369 -12.25 -10.16 5.67
N VAL A 370 -12.33 -11.41 5.17
CA VAL A 370 -11.93 -11.75 3.80
C VAL A 370 -13.03 -11.38 2.82
N THR A 371 -12.67 -10.67 1.74
CA THR A 371 -13.58 -10.34 0.64
C THR A 371 -14.22 -11.58 0.02
N SER A 372 -15.37 -11.44 -0.60
CA SER A 372 -15.94 -12.47 -1.48
C SER A 372 -15.31 -12.49 -2.88
N GLY A 373 -14.45 -11.52 -3.21
CA GLY A 373 -13.73 -11.46 -4.47
C GLY A 373 -13.76 -10.08 -5.15
N TYR A 374 -13.44 -10.10 -6.44
CA TYR A 374 -13.44 -8.92 -7.31
C TYR A 374 -14.79 -8.77 -8.00
N TYR A 375 -15.29 -7.55 -8.02
CA TYR A 375 -16.59 -7.22 -8.62
C TYR A 375 -16.64 -7.60 -10.09
N ARG A 376 -17.63 -8.45 -10.46
CA ARG A 376 -17.84 -8.94 -11.83
C ARG A 376 -16.63 -9.55 -12.52
N ARG A 377 -15.78 -10.24 -11.76
CA ARG A 377 -14.60 -10.95 -12.28
C ARG A 377 -14.62 -12.44 -11.88
N PRO A 378 -15.62 -13.22 -12.35
CA PRO A 378 -15.78 -14.62 -11.94
C PRO A 378 -14.53 -15.48 -12.23
N GLU A 379 -13.85 -15.24 -13.35
CA GLU A 379 -12.62 -15.94 -13.74
C GLU A 379 -11.46 -15.68 -12.78
N LEU A 380 -11.34 -14.44 -12.27
CA LEU A 380 -10.31 -14.11 -11.27
C LEU A 380 -10.69 -14.66 -9.90
N ASN A 381 -11.97 -14.63 -9.57
CA ASN A 381 -12.48 -15.13 -8.30
C ASN A 381 -12.32 -16.65 -8.17
N ALA A 382 -12.49 -17.39 -9.27
CA ALA A 382 -12.24 -18.83 -9.30
C ALA A 382 -10.79 -19.19 -8.96
N ALA A 383 -9.82 -18.35 -9.34
CA ALA A 383 -8.40 -18.54 -9.06
C ALA A 383 -7.96 -17.94 -7.70
N LEU A 384 -8.78 -17.06 -7.12
CA LEU A 384 -8.46 -16.32 -5.90
C LEU A 384 -8.55 -17.20 -4.65
N PHE A 385 -9.39 -18.22 -4.67
CA PHE A 385 -9.63 -19.08 -3.52
C PHE A 385 -9.22 -20.54 -3.78
N ARG A 386 -8.71 -21.19 -2.74
CA ARG A 386 -8.46 -22.64 -2.68
C ARG A 386 -9.08 -23.18 -1.40
N ASP A 387 -10.08 -24.05 -1.51
CA ASP A 387 -10.76 -24.69 -0.37
C ASP A 387 -11.22 -23.68 0.72
N GLY A 388 -11.76 -22.52 0.28
CA GLY A 388 -12.20 -21.46 1.17
C GLY A 388 -11.09 -20.54 1.74
N TRP A 389 -9.84 -20.74 1.31
CA TRP A 389 -8.72 -19.89 1.66
C TRP A 389 -8.37 -18.92 0.53
N LEU A 390 -8.26 -17.64 0.85
CA LEU A 390 -7.78 -16.60 -0.04
C LEU A 390 -6.29 -16.81 -0.34
N ARG A 391 -5.93 -16.92 -1.59
CA ARG A 391 -4.55 -17.00 -2.07
C ARG A 391 -4.00 -15.60 -2.28
N THR A 392 -2.97 -15.21 -1.53
CA THR A 392 -2.44 -13.84 -1.58
C THR A 392 -1.47 -13.61 -2.75
N GLY A 393 -0.85 -14.68 -3.24
CA GLY A 393 0.27 -14.62 -4.17
C GLY A 393 1.56 -14.10 -3.55
N ASP A 394 1.59 -13.88 -2.23
CA ASP A 394 2.80 -13.52 -1.49
C ASP A 394 3.52 -14.77 -1.00
N LEU A 395 4.85 -14.80 -1.15
CA LEU A 395 5.72 -15.84 -0.59
C LEU A 395 6.09 -15.47 0.84
N ALA A 396 5.84 -16.42 1.75
CA ALA A 396 5.99 -16.19 3.17
C ALA A 396 6.39 -17.48 3.90
N TYR A 397 6.73 -17.33 5.16
CA TYR A 397 6.90 -18.41 6.11
C TYR A 397 6.56 -17.94 7.53
N PHE A 398 6.33 -18.86 8.43
CA PHE A 398 6.18 -18.58 9.86
C PHE A 398 7.47 -18.85 10.62
N VAL A 399 7.74 -17.99 11.59
CA VAL A 399 8.80 -18.16 12.59
C VAL A 399 8.14 -18.55 13.92
N PRO A 400 8.69 -19.50 14.68
CA PRO A 400 8.22 -19.79 16.03
C PRO A 400 8.10 -18.50 16.84
N GLY A 401 6.98 -18.33 17.52
CA GLY A 401 6.78 -17.16 18.38
C GLY A 401 7.76 -17.14 19.56
N PRO A 402 8.07 -15.96 20.10
CA PRO A 402 8.88 -15.86 21.31
C PRO A 402 8.22 -16.65 22.45
N ASP A 403 9.05 -17.33 23.26
CA ASP A 403 8.62 -18.12 24.44
C ASP A 403 7.57 -19.22 24.16
N GLY A 404 7.58 -19.77 22.93
CA GLY A 404 6.62 -20.79 22.50
C GLY A 404 5.21 -20.25 22.22
N GLY A 405 5.08 -18.95 22.09
CA GLY A 405 3.84 -18.30 21.67
C GLY A 405 3.48 -18.58 20.21
N PRO A 406 2.31 -18.12 19.73
CA PRO A 406 1.89 -18.28 18.34
C PRO A 406 2.93 -17.76 17.36
N PRO A 407 3.09 -18.43 16.19
CA PRO A 407 4.10 -18.05 15.21
C PRO A 407 3.85 -16.66 14.61
N GLU A 408 4.93 -16.03 14.14
CA GLU A 408 4.90 -14.73 13.49
C GLU A 408 5.18 -14.84 11.99
N LEU A 409 4.51 -13.99 11.22
CA LEU A 409 4.59 -13.94 9.76
C LEU A 409 5.85 -13.22 9.30
N VAL A 410 6.48 -13.78 8.27
CA VAL A 410 7.54 -13.13 7.48
C VAL A 410 7.17 -13.22 5.99
N ILE A 411 7.15 -12.10 5.30
CA ILE A 411 6.99 -12.05 3.83
C ILE A 411 8.37 -11.92 3.20
N CYS A 412 8.67 -12.76 2.22
CA CYS A 412 9.96 -12.75 1.52
C CYS A 412 9.89 -12.27 0.06
N GLY A 413 8.72 -12.20 -0.55
CA GLY A 413 8.51 -11.73 -1.91
C GLY A 413 7.15 -12.06 -2.48
N ARG A 414 7.00 -11.96 -3.81
CA ARG A 414 5.77 -12.34 -4.52
C ARG A 414 6.04 -13.41 -5.56
N ILE A 415 5.14 -14.38 -5.67
CA ILE A 415 5.24 -15.49 -6.63
C ILE A 415 5.47 -14.98 -8.05
N LYS A 416 4.65 -14.00 -8.48
CA LYS A 416 4.71 -13.44 -9.85
C LYS A 416 5.93 -12.58 -10.15
N ASP A 417 6.62 -12.09 -9.12
CA ASP A 417 7.77 -11.20 -9.26
C ASP A 417 9.10 -11.95 -9.15
N MET A 418 9.04 -13.23 -8.69
CA MET A 418 10.20 -14.10 -8.57
C MET A 418 10.93 -14.25 -9.90
N ILE A 419 12.25 -14.14 -9.86
CA ILE A 419 13.12 -14.36 -11.03
C ILE A 419 13.75 -15.75 -10.89
N ILE A 420 13.47 -16.64 -11.86
CA ILE A 420 13.96 -18.02 -11.78
C ILE A 420 15.15 -18.20 -12.72
N VAL A 421 16.36 -18.20 -12.17
CA VAL A 421 17.59 -18.38 -12.94
C VAL A 421 18.29 -19.67 -12.54
N SER A 422 18.39 -20.60 -13.50
CA SER A 422 19.07 -21.90 -13.29
C SER A 422 18.55 -22.69 -12.08
N GLY A 423 17.22 -22.62 -11.86
CA GLY A 423 16.54 -23.33 -10.76
C GLY A 423 16.61 -22.63 -9.39
N ARG A 424 17.18 -21.42 -9.33
CA ARG A 424 17.20 -20.58 -8.12
C ARG A 424 16.11 -19.55 -8.15
N ASN A 425 15.46 -19.34 -7.04
CA ASN A 425 14.44 -18.33 -6.82
C ASN A 425 15.09 -17.02 -6.34
N ILE A 426 15.33 -16.08 -7.25
CA ILE A 426 15.96 -14.80 -6.93
C ILE A 426 14.88 -13.78 -6.62
N TYR A 427 15.00 -13.15 -5.46
CA TYR A 427 14.10 -12.11 -5.00
C TYR A 427 14.54 -10.76 -5.56
N PRO A 428 13.75 -10.12 -6.43
CA PRO A 428 14.15 -8.84 -7.04
C PRO A 428 14.40 -7.73 -6.03
N GLU A 429 13.71 -7.76 -4.89
CA GLU A 429 13.86 -6.78 -3.81
C GLU A 429 15.30 -6.71 -3.27
N ASP A 430 16.01 -7.83 -3.23
CA ASP A 430 17.40 -7.86 -2.75
C ASP A 430 18.34 -7.14 -3.72
N ILE A 431 18.10 -7.32 -5.03
CA ILE A 431 18.83 -6.61 -6.08
C ILE A 431 18.51 -5.12 -6.04
N GLU A 432 17.22 -4.77 -5.96
CA GLU A 432 16.70 -3.40 -5.96
C GLU A 432 17.26 -2.60 -4.79
N ARG A 433 17.31 -3.20 -3.59
CA ARG A 433 17.88 -2.61 -2.39
C ARG A 433 19.38 -2.37 -2.54
N ALA A 434 20.13 -3.39 -2.93
CA ALA A 434 21.57 -3.29 -3.04
C ALA A 434 22.03 -2.30 -4.12
N VAL A 435 21.37 -2.30 -5.28
CA VAL A 435 21.66 -1.34 -6.36
C VAL A 435 21.22 0.07 -5.95
N GLY A 436 20.09 0.20 -5.25
CA GLY A 436 19.58 1.48 -4.73
C GLY A 436 20.47 2.15 -3.68
N ALA A 437 21.39 1.40 -3.05
CA ALA A 437 22.39 1.92 -2.11
C ALA A 437 23.64 2.49 -2.80
N LEU A 438 23.83 2.24 -4.10
CA LEU A 438 25.00 2.74 -4.83
C LEU A 438 24.92 4.27 -5.00
N GLU A 439 26.06 4.92 -4.79
CA GLU A 439 26.19 6.35 -5.05
C GLU A 439 25.86 6.68 -6.52
N GLY A 440 25.09 7.73 -6.75
CA GLY A 440 24.59 8.12 -8.07
C GLY A 440 23.25 7.49 -8.45
N VAL A 441 22.84 6.38 -7.83
CA VAL A 441 21.51 5.77 -8.01
C VAL A 441 20.49 6.46 -7.10
N ARG A 442 19.27 6.63 -7.60
CA ARG A 442 18.17 7.15 -6.80
C ARG A 442 17.60 6.04 -5.92
N THR A 443 17.93 6.06 -4.64
CA THR A 443 17.43 5.09 -3.65
C THR A 443 15.93 4.90 -3.74
N GLY A 444 15.45 3.65 -3.71
CA GLY A 444 14.03 3.30 -3.83
C GLY A 444 13.46 3.49 -5.25
N ASN A 445 14.31 3.65 -6.27
CA ASN A 445 13.91 3.78 -7.65
C ASN A 445 14.77 2.88 -8.57
N VAL A 446 14.77 1.61 -8.22
CA VAL A 446 15.38 0.51 -8.99
C VAL A 446 14.32 -0.57 -9.15
N ILE A 447 14.23 -1.15 -10.32
CA ILE A 447 13.36 -2.30 -10.61
C ILE A 447 14.21 -3.40 -11.24
N ALA A 448 14.15 -4.60 -10.66
CA ALA A 448 14.72 -5.82 -11.23
C ALA A 448 13.61 -6.79 -11.65
N PHE A 449 13.78 -7.45 -12.78
CA PHE A 449 12.83 -8.45 -13.26
C PHE A 449 13.51 -9.46 -14.19
N GLY A 450 12.89 -10.64 -14.30
CA GLY A 450 13.30 -11.66 -15.25
C GLY A 450 12.75 -11.43 -16.63
N VAL A 451 13.55 -11.74 -17.66
CA VAL A 451 13.13 -11.81 -19.07
C VAL A 451 13.56 -13.15 -19.66
N GLU A 452 12.81 -13.63 -20.63
CA GLU A 452 13.22 -14.82 -21.37
C GLU A 452 14.48 -14.52 -22.19
N GLY A 453 15.58 -15.17 -21.85
CA GLY A 453 16.85 -15.03 -22.52
C GLY A 453 17.13 -16.15 -23.53
N TYR A 454 18.40 -16.29 -23.91
CA TYR A 454 18.85 -17.32 -24.83
C TYR A 454 18.50 -18.74 -24.34
N ARG A 455 17.95 -19.60 -25.21
CA ARG A 455 17.48 -20.96 -24.92
C ARG A 455 16.37 -21.04 -23.85
N ARG A 456 15.48 -20.04 -23.78
CA ARG A 456 14.36 -19.95 -22.82
C ARG A 456 14.80 -19.94 -21.35
N LYS A 457 16.07 -19.60 -21.06
CA LYS A 457 16.52 -19.35 -19.70
C LYS A 457 16.14 -17.95 -19.29
N GLU A 458 15.61 -17.80 -18.10
CA GLU A 458 15.31 -16.48 -17.57
C GLU A 458 16.62 -15.74 -17.25
N SER A 459 16.66 -14.45 -17.56
CA SER A 459 17.81 -13.57 -17.37
C SER A 459 17.37 -12.32 -16.62
N ILE A 460 18.27 -11.78 -15.81
CA ILE A 460 17.98 -10.60 -14.98
C ILE A 460 18.17 -9.32 -15.80
N VAL A 461 17.17 -8.43 -15.75
CA VAL A 461 17.28 -7.04 -16.21
C VAL A 461 17.12 -6.12 -15.01
N VAL A 462 17.96 -5.09 -14.94
CA VAL A 462 17.89 -4.05 -13.91
C VAL A 462 17.65 -2.69 -14.56
N VAL A 463 16.60 -1.99 -14.13
CA VAL A 463 16.31 -0.62 -14.55
C VAL A 463 16.49 0.29 -13.33
N ALA A 464 17.37 1.30 -13.43
CA ALA A 464 17.70 2.18 -12.31
C ALA A 464 17.59 3.66 -12.69
N GLU A 465 16.92 4.45 -11.86
CA GLU A 465 16.97 5.91 -11.96
C GLU A 465 18.30 6.44 -11.43
N VAL A 466 19.01 7.23 -12.24
CA VAL A 466 20.35 7.73 -11.95
C VAL A 466 20.33 9.26 -11.87
N ARG A 467 20.96 9.84 -10.84
CA ARG A 467 21.06 11.28 -10.61
C ARG A 467 22.38 11.88 -11.08
N SER A 468 23.48 11.16 -10.90
CA SER A 468 24.84 11.63 -11.13
C SER A 468 25.80 10.47 -11.33
N GLY A 469 27.00 10.76 -11.81
CA GLY A 469 28.08 9.80 -12.03
C GLY A 469 28.31 9.48 -13.51
N ASP A 470 29.49 8.94 -13.81
CA ASP A 470 29.80 8.44 -15.15
C ASP A 470 28.97 7.17 -15.47
N PRO A 471 28.20 7.16 -16.55
CA PRO A 471 27.31 6.04 -16.86
C PRO A 471 28.06 4.71 -17.05
N ALA A 472 29.24 4.72 -17.64
CA ALA A 472 30.04 3.51 -17.87
C ALA A 472 30.57 2.93 -16.56
N GLU A 473 31.03 3.77 -15.64
CA GLU A 473 31.47 3.36 -14.32
C GLU A 473 30.32 2.83 -13.48
N LEU A 474 29.19 3.53 -13.49
CA LEU A 474 28.01 3.14 -12.72
C LEU A 474 27.43 1.81 -13.21
N ARG A 475 27.41 1.58 -14.52
CA ARG A 475 27.02 0.29 -15.12
C ARG A 475 27.92 -0.84 -14.61
N ARG A 476 29.22 -0.61 -14.50
CA ARG A 476 30.17 -1.60 -13.92
C ARG A 476 29.89 -1.85 -12.44
N LYS A 477 29.62 -0.79 -11.65
CA LYS A 477 29.27 -0.90 -10.23
C LYS A 477 27.97 -1.68 -10.05
N ILE A 478 26.92 -1.38 -10.81
CA ILE A 478 25.64 -2.10 -10.78
C ILE A 478 25.83 -3.58 -11.12
N ARG A 479 26.57 -3.89 -12.21
CA ARG A 479 26.85 -5.28 -12.60
C ARG A 479 27.55 -6.06 -11.49
N ARG A 480 28.56 -5.48 -10.88
CA ARG A 480 29.32 -6.11 -9.77
C ARG A 480 28.42 -6.29 -8.53
N CYS A 481 27.59 -5.31 -8.24
CA CYS A 481 26.64 -5.36 -7.13
C CYS A 481 25.64 -6.51 -7.32
N VAL A 482 24.99 -6.63 -8.48
CA VAL A 482 24.05 -7.71 -8.79
C VAL A 482 24.73 -9.08 -8.72
N LEU A 483 25.95 -9.21 -9.28
CA LEU A 483 26.72 -10.44 -9.18
C LEU A 483 27.02 -10.81 -7.73
N GLY A 484 27.38 -9.83 -6.90
CA GLY A 484 27.63 -10.05 -5.46
C GLY A 484 26.38 -10.46 -4.69
N VAL A 485 25.22 -9.93 -5.06
CA VAL A 485 23.94 -10.23 -4.39
C VAL A 485 23.42 -11.61 -4.74
N CYS A 486 23.31 -11.95 -6.03
CA CYS A 486 22.63 -13.17 -6.47
C CYS A 486 23.53 -14.18 -7.20
N GLY A 487 24.84 -13.88 -7.35
CA GLY A 487 25.78 -14.78 -8.04
C GLY A 487 25.55 -14.89 -9.55
N VAL A 488 24.72 -14.03 -10.13
CA VAL A 488 24.35 -14.03 -11.54
C VAL A 488 24.60 -12.65 -12.13
N THR A 489 25.23 -12.60 -13.32
CA THR A 489 25.43 -11.36 -14.04
C THR A 489 24.11 -10.93 -14.72
N PRO A 490 23.66 -9.67 -14.55
CA PRO A 490 22.48 -9.20 -15.28
C PRO A 490 22.73 -9.20 -16.79
N ALA A 491 21.73 -9.60 -17.56
CA ALA A 491 21.76 -9.58 -19.02
C ALA A 491 21.73 -8.16 -19.57
N ASP A 492 20.99 -7.27 -18.89
CA ASP A 492 20.94 -5.86 -19.26
C ASP A 492 20.80 -4.96 -18.01
N ILE A 493 21.34 -3.75 -18.14
CA ILE A 493 21.27 -2.68 -17.15
C ILE A 493 20.82 -1.41 -17.87
N VAL A 494 19.61 -0.96 -17.61
CA VAL A 494 19.01 0.23 -18.21
C VAL A 494 19.04 1.36 -17.19
N MET A 495 19.89 2.35 -17.40
CA MET A 495 19.93 3.56 -16.57
C MET A 495 19.00 4.61 -17.21
N VAL A 496 18.11 5.18 -16.40
CA VAL A 496 17.11 6.15 -16.84
C VAL A 496 17.13 7.41 -15.98
N ARG A 497 16.57 8.50 -16.51
CA ARG A 497 16.46 9.77 -15.76
C ARG A 497 15.48 9.62 -14.59
N PRO A 498 15.67 10.40 -13.50
CA PRO A 498 14.70 10.47 -12.40
C PRO A 498 13.27 10.76 -12.89
N GLY A 499 12.30 10.00 -12.37
CA GLY A 499 10.89 10.12 -12.74
C GLY A 499 10.48 9.27 -13.95
N THR A 500 11.35 8.41 -14.48
CA THR A 500 11.04 7.53 -15.60
C THR A 500 10.35 6.23 -15.18
N LEU A 501 10.71 5.69 -14.01
CA LEU A 501 10.13 4.42 -13.55
C LEU A 501 8.63 4.57 -13.27
N PRO A 502 7.81 3.64 -13.79
CA PRO A 502 6.37 3.69 -13.57
C PRO A 502 6.03 3.41 -12.10
N LYS A 503 5.10 4.22 -11.57
CA LYS A 503 4.60 4.12 -10.20
C LYS A 503 3.09 4.04 -10.16
N THR A 504 2.59 3.41 -9.12
CA THR A 504 1.16 3.46 -8.79
C THR A 504 0.77 4.85 -8.32
N SER A 505 -0.53 5.12 -8.24
CA SER A 505 -1.07 6.35 -7.63
C SER A 505 -0.65 6.55 -6.17
N SER A 506 -0.25 5.48 -5.47
CA SER A 506 0.30 5.54 -4.10
C SER A 506 1.83 5.65 -4.03
N GLY A 507 2.52 5.77 -5.18
CA GLY A 507 3.98 5.96 -5.25
C GLY A 507 4.81 4.67 -5.33
N LYS A 508 4.19 3.48 -5.28
CA LYS A 508 4.88 2.18 -5.36
C LYS A 508 5.36 1.90 -6.78
N LEU A 509 6.54 1.28 -6.93
CA LEU A 509 7.07 0.89 -8.23
C LEU A 509 6.22 -0.21 -8.90
N GLN A 510 5.98 -0.08 -10.20
CA GLN A 510 5.20 -1.03 -11.01
C GLN A 510 6.12 -1.92 -11.84
N ARG A 511 6.63 -3.02 -11.25
CA ARG A 511 7.58 -3.95 -11.91
C ARG A 511 7.04 -4.51 -13.21
N SER A 512 5.80 -4.98 -13.23
CA SER A 512 5.18 -5.55 -14.43
C SER A 512 5.03 -4.54 -15.59
N LEU A 513 4.71 -3.28 -15.26
CA LEU A 513 4.62 -2.23 -16.28
C LEU A 513 6.00 -1.86 -16.81
N CYS A 514 7.00 -1.74 -15.92
CA CYS A 514 8.39 -1.49 -16.31
C CYS A 514 8.91 -2.61 -17.24
N LYS A 515 8.66 -3.88 -16.91
CA LYS A 515 8.99 -5.03 -17.77
C LYS A 515 8.32 -4.92 -19.16
N LYS A 516 7.03 -4.56 -19.21
CA LYS A 516 6.31 -4.34 -20.50
C LYS A 516 6.94 -3.21 -21.32
N GLN A 517 7.28 -2.09 -20.67
CA GLN A 517 7.93 -0.94 -21.32
C GLN A 517 9.32 -1.32 -21.86
N TYR A 518 10.10 -2.09 -21.09
CA TYR A 518 11.39 -2.62 -21.51
C TYR A 518 11.26 -3.50 -22.76
N LEU A 519 10.37 -4.49 -22.73
CA LEU A 519 10.15 -5.41 -23.86
C LEU A 519 9.67 -4.68 -25.13
N ARG A 520 8.95 -3.57 -24.98
CA ARG A 520 8.48 -2.72 -26.07
C ARG A 520 9.49 -1.64 -26.48
N LYS A 521 10.69 -1.61 -25.87
CA LYS A 521 11.74 -0.59 -26.10
C LYS A 521 11.25 0.85 -25.88
N GLN A 522 10.35 1.04 -24.92
CA GLN A 522 9.76 2.35 -24.58
C GLN A 522 10.56 3.11 -23.50
N LEU A 523 11.45 2.43 -22.78
CA LEU A 523 12.36 3.08 -21.85
C LEU A 523 13.40 3.89 -22.63
N LYS A 524 13.67 5.11 -22.17
CA LYS A 524 14.71 5.99 -22.74
C LYS A 524 15.98 5.90 -21.90
N PRO A 525 16.97 5.09 -22.28
CA PRO A 525 18.22 4.98 -21.56
C PRO A 525 18.97 6.32 -21.54
N ILE A 526 19.74 6.55 -20.48
CA ILE A 526 20.80 7.56 -20.49
C ILE A 526 21.93 6.98 -21.35
N GLU A 527 22.25 7.64 -22.46
CA GLU A 527 23.38 7.30 -23.29
C GLU A 527 24.67 7.52 -22.49
N GLY A 528 25.53 6.49 -22.46
CA GLY A 528 26.83 6.52 -21.83
C GLY A 528 27.94 6.27 -22.84
#